data_44c872606be400d4d71ee3a92ab77c68
#
_entry.id   44c872606be400d4d71ee3a92ab77c68
#
_cell.length_a   1.000
_cell.length_b   1.000
_cell.length_c   1.000
_cell.angle_alpha   90.00
_cell.angle_beta   90.00
_cell.angle_gamma   90.00
#
_symmetry.space_group_name_H-M   'P 1'
#
loop_
_entity.id
_entity.type
_entity.pdbx_description
1 polymer ?
#
loop_
_entity_poly.entity_id
_entity_poly.type
_entity_poly.pdbx_seq_one_letter_code
_entity_poly.pdbx_strand_id
1 'polypeptide(L)'
;GPAGTGKTYLAMAMAVASFKREETGRIILTRPAIEAGEKLGFLPGDLQSKVDPYLRPLYDALHQIMGADTFMKNMEKGLIEVAPLAYMRGRTLDNSFIILDEAQNTTPAQMKMFLTRIGFGSKVVVTGDATQKDLPPDTKSGLDVALTVLKGIEDIGICELSSKDVVRHPLVQRIVNAYEAYEKKQLDAASHKRTNDIRRKKQVAKWQA
;
A
#
# COMPACT_ATOMS: atom_id res chain seq x y z
N GLY A 1 4.56 7.46 2.49
CA GLY A 1 4.45 8.14 3.80
C GLY A 1 3.73 7.30 4.84
N PRO A 2 3.81 7.68 6.15
CA PRO A 2 3.24 6.91 7.26
C PRO A 2 1.72 6.71 7.17
N ALA A 3 1.20 5.73 7.92
CA ALA A 3 -0.24 5.54 8.05
C ALA A 3 -0.92 6.77 8.69
N GLY A 4 -2.13 7.11 8.20
CA GLY A 4 -2.89 8.27 8.70
C GLY A 4 -2.52 9.62 8.07
N THR A 5 -1.65 9.65 7.04
CA THR A 5 -1.36 10.87 6.27
C THR A 5 -2.36 11.14 5.13
N GLY A 6 -3.40 10.31 4.99
CA GLY A 6 -4.45 10.50 3.99
C GLY A 6 -4.06 10.14 2.56
N LYS A 7 -2.96 9.42 2.32
CA LYS A 7 -2.46 9.04 0.98
C LYS A 7 -3.55 8.53 0.05
N THR A 8 -4.22 7.48 0.47
CA THR A 8 -5.28 6.81 -0.29
C THR A 8 -6.45 7.75 -0.55
N TYR A 9 -6.88 8.51 0.48
CA TYR A 9 -7.98 9.46 0.36
C TYR A 9 -7.67 10.61 -0.60
N LEU A 10 -6.46 11.17 -0.53
CA LEU A 10 -6.02 12.23 -1.43
C LEU A 10 -5.93 11.73 -2.88
N ALA A 11 -5.38 10.55 -3.10
CA ALA A 11 -5.33 9.95 -4.43
C ALA A 11 -6.72 9.77 -5.03
N MET A 12 -7.68 9.30 -4.23
CA MET A 12 -9.08 9.14 -4.67
C MET A 12 -9.78 10.48 -4.90
N ALA A 13 -9.55 11.48 -4.06
CA ALA A 13 -10.10 12.81 -4.27
C ALA A 13 -9.61 13.42 -5.59
N MET A 14 -8.33 13.23 -5.92
CA MET A 14 -7.75 13.65 -7.21
C MET A 14 -8.36 12.88 -8.38
N ALA A 15 -8.56 11.56 -8.24
CA ALA A 15 -9.19 10.75 -9.28
C ALA A 15 -10.62 11.19 -9.56
N VAL A 16 -11.41 11.40 -8.52
CA VAL A 16 -12.80 11.89 -8.64
C VAL A 16 -12.86 13.29 -9.24
N ALA A 17 -11.93 14.17 -8.86
CA ALA A 17 -11.85 15.50 -9.44
C ALA A 17 -11.49 15.45 -10.94
N SER A 18 -10.52 14.62 -11.34
CA SER A 18 -10.13 14.43 -12.74
C SER A 18 -11.29 13.84 -13.57
N PHE A 19 -11.98 12.84 -13.00
CA PHE A 19 -13.14 12.22 -13.64
C PHE A 19 -14.30 13.21 -13.83
N LYS A 20 -14.61 14.02 -12.80
CA LYS A 20 -15.66 15.07 -12.88
C LYS A 20 -15.33 16.17 -13.88
N ARG A 21 -14.05 16.43 -14.14
CA ARG A 21 -13.58 17.41 -15.14
C ARG A 21 -13.40 16.80 -16.53
N GLU A 22 -13.79 15.51 -16.67
CA GLU A 22 -13.67 14.77 -17.95
C GLU A 22 -12.21 14.68 -18.48
N GLU A 23 -11.23 14.89 -17.60
CA GLU A 23 -9.80 14.72 -17.94
C GLU A 23 -9.44 13.26 -18.12
N THR A 24 -10.18 12.36 -17.47
CA THR A 24 -10.07 10.90 -17.61
C THR A 24 -11.47 10.29 -17.67
N GLY A 25 -11.64 9.29 -18.52
CA GLY A 25 -12.95 8.65 -18.74
C GLY A 25 -13.29 7.56 -17.72
N ARG A 26 -12.32 7.07 -16.96
CA ARG A 26 -12.52 5.99 -15.96
C ARG A 26 -11.64 6.18 -14.74
N ILE A 27 -12.06 5.58 -13.63
CA ILE A 27 -11.26 5.43 -12.41
C ILE A 27 -11.00 3.94 -12.20
N ILE A 28 -9.74 3.56 -12.05
CA ILE A 28 -9.33 2.18 -11.78
C ILE A 28 -8.55 2.15 -10.46
N LEU A 29 -9.08 1.44 -9.49
CA LEU A 29 -8.45 1.25 -8.19
C LEU A 29 -7.95 -0.16 -8.06
N THR A 30 -6.71 -0.31 -7.69
CA THR A 30 -6.11 -1.63 -7.50
C THR A 30 -5.26 -1.66 -6.24
N ARG A 31 -5.20 -2.84 -5.65
CA ARG A 31 -4.41 -3.14 -4.45
C ARG A 31 -3.79 -4.52 -4.59
N PRO A 32 -2.54 -4.74 -4.14
CA PRO A 32 -2.03 -6.09 -4.03
C PRO A 32 -2.89 -6.88 -3.04
N ALA A 33 -3.33 -8.05 -3.46
CA ALA A 33 -3.94 -8.99 -2.54
C ALA A 33 -2.81 -9.68 -1.76
N ILE A 34 -2.62 -9.30 -0.52
CA ILE A 34 -1.67 -9.94 0.39
C ILE A 34 -2.45 -10.68 1.45
N GLU A 35 -2.06 -11.90 1.61
CA GLU A 35 -2.47 -12.71 2.73
C GLU A 35 -1.66 -12.27 3.95
N ALA A 36 -2.23 -11.47 4.83
CA ALA A 36 -1.66 -11.20 6.15
C ALA A 36 -1.67 -12.50 6.97
N GLY A 37 -0.71 -13.41 6.70
CA GLY A 37 -0.56 -14.67 7.42
C GLY A 37 -1.57 -15.78 7.06
N GLU A 38 -2.63 -15.49 6.33
CA GLU A 38 -3.63 -16.47 5.88
C GLU A 38 -3.54 -16.65 4.37
N LYS A 39 -3.34 -17.89 3.91
CA LYS A 39 -3.35 -18.18 2.47
C LYS A 39 -4.78 -18.06 1.94
N LEU A 40 -5.01 -17.20 0.94
CA LEU A 40 -6.31 -17.03 0.25
C LEU A 40 -7.00 -18.37 -0.10
N GLY A 41 -6.20 -19.43 -0.23
CA GLY A 41 -6.68 -20.78 -0.45
C GLY A 41 -7.52 -21.40 0.67
N PHE A 42 -7.42 -20.90 1.91
CA PHE A 42 -8.16 -21.45 3.06
C PHE A 42 -9.50 -20.76 3.33
N LEU A 43 -9.77 -19.60 2.72
CA LEU A 43 -11.07 -18.95 2.90
C LEU A 43 -12.13 -19.63 2.03
N PRO A 44 -13.33 -19.90 2.56
CA PRO A 44 -14.45 -20.42 1.76
C PRO A 44 -14.96 -19.35 0.80
N GLY A 45 -15.41 -19.76 -0.39
CA GLY A 45 -15.96 -18.86 -1.41
C GLY A 45 -15.12 -18.79 -2.69
N ASP A 46 -15.64 -18.06 -3.67
CA ASP A 46 -14.92 -17.77 -4.92
C ASP A 46 -13.78 -16.74 -4.68
N LEU A 47 -12.92 -16.55 -5.67
CA LEU A 47 -11.78 -15.66 -5.57
C LEU A 47 -12.20 -14.21 -5.29
N GLN A 48 -13.33 -13.79 -5.82
CA GLN A 48 -13.85 -12.43 -5.69
C GLN A 48 -14.32 -12.15 -4.27
N SER A 49 -15.07 -13.05 -3.65
CA SER A 49 -15.51 -12.92 -2.25
C SER A 49 -14.35 -12.95 -1.25
N LYS A 50 -13.24 -13.62 -1.59
CA LYS A 50 -12.02 -13.66 -0.78
C LYS A 50 -11.21 -12.35 -0.82
N VAL A 51 -11.25 -11.64 -1.93
CA VAL A 51 -10.51 -10.40 -2.14
C VAL A 51 -11.31 -9.16 -1.72
N ASP A 52 -12.63 -9.24 -1.71
CA ASP A 52 -13.54 -8.14 -1.41
C ASP A 52 -13.25 -7.43 -0.06
N PRO A 53 -12.94 -8.12 1.05
CA PRO A 53 -12.57 -7.48 2.30
C PRO A 53 -11.35 -6.54 2.19
N TYR A 54 -10.38 -6.87 1.35
CA TYR A 54 -9.18 -6.05 1.13
C TYR A 54 -9.46 -4.80 0.30
N LEU A 55 -10.52 -4.83 -0.52
CA LEU A 55 -10.94 -3.71 -1.35
C LEU A 55 -11.94 -2.78 -0.65
N ARG A 56 -12.54 -3.23 0.45
CA ARG A 56 -13.57 -2.49 1.18
C ARG A 56 -13.16 -1.07 1.57
N PRO A 57 -11.95 -0.81 2.09
CA PRO A 57 -11.53 0.56 2.39
C PRO A 57 -11.53 1.49 1.17
N LEU A 58 -11.35 0.94 -0.03
CA LEU A 58 -11.41 1.69 -1.28
C LEU A 58 -12.85 2.08 -1.63
N TYR A 59 -13.79 1.14 -1.45
CA TYR A 59 -15.23 1.42 -1.63
C TYR A 59 -15.72 2.49 -0.65
N ASP A 60 -15.35 2.36 0.63
CA ASP A 60 -15.77 3.30 1.68
C ASP A 60 -15.29 4.73 1.39
N ALA A 61 -14.05 4.89 0.96
CA ALA A 61 -13.50 6.18 0.59
C ALA A 61 -14.19 6.79 -0.64
N LEU A 62 -14.49 5.98 -1.67
CA LEU A 62 -15.23 6.45 -2.84
C LEU A 62 -16.67 6.84 -2.49
N HIS A 63 -17.35 6.05 -1.67
CA HIS A 63 -18.69 6.38 -1.15
C HIS A 63 -18.66 7.73 -0.44
N GLN A 64 -17.66 7.97 0.39
CA GLN A 64 -17.53 9.23 1.13
C GLN A 64 -17.30 10.44 0.20
N ILE A 65 -16.49 10.26 -0.87
CA ILE A 65 -16.11 11.37 -1.77
C ILE A 65 -17.18 11.65 -2.82
N MET A 66 -17.83 10.63 -3.38
CA MET A 66 -18.76 10.76 -4.50
C MET A 66 -20.23 10.69 -4.10
N GLY A 67 -20.54 10.11 -2.95
CA GLY A 67 -21.87 9.66 -2.56
C GLY A 67 -22.17 8.26 -3.12
N ALA A 68 -22.94 7.46 -2.36
CA ALA A 68 -23.21 6.05 -2.65
C ALA A 68 -23.90 5.87 -4.02
N ASP A 69 -24.94 6.65 -4.32
CA ASP A 69 -25.72 6.52 -5.56
C ASP A 69 -24.86 6.79 -6.81
N THR A 70 -24.04 7.85 -6.74
CA THR A 70 -23.15 8.20 -7.88
C THR A 70 -22.08 7.12 -8.08
N PHE A 71 -21.52 6.62 -7.01
CA PHE A 71 -20.54 5.53 -7.05
C PHE A 71 -21.15 4.29 -7.68
N MET A 72 -22.29 3.81 -7.20
CA MET A 72 -22.97 2.61 -7.70
C MET A 72 -23.29 2.71 -9.19
N LYS A 73 -23.88 3.84 -9.62
CA LYS A 73 -24.17 4.09 -11.04
C LYS A 73 -22.92 4.03 -11.93
N ASN A 74 -21.79 4.55 -11.47
CA ASN A 74 -20.55 4.52 -12.25
C ASN A 74 -19.90 3.13 -12.24
N MET A 75 -20.02 2.38 -11.16
CA MET A 75 -19.61 0.96 -11.11
C MET A 75 -20.40 0.12 -12.12
N GLU A 76 -21.74 0.23 -12.13
CA GLU A 76 -22.62 -0.47 -13.07
C GLU A 76 -22.29 -0.16 -14.53
N LYS A 77 -21.90 1.09 -14.81
CA LYS A 77 -21.48 1.52 -16.16
C LYS A 77 -20.05 1.11 -16.52
N GLY A 78 -19.29 0.51 -15.58
CA GLY A 78 -17.88 0.18 -15.78
C GLY A 78 -16.94 1.39 -15.85
N LEU A 79 -17.42 2.57 -15.41
CA LEU A 79 -16.61 3.79 -15.35
C LEU A 79 -15.74 3.87 -14.08
N ILE A 80 -16.09 3.10 -13.06
CA ILE A 80 -15.27 2.88 -11.87
C ILE A 80 -15.05 1.38 -11.74
N GLU A 81 -13.81 0.98 -11.60
CA GLU A 81 -13.39 -0.40 -11.40
C GLU A 81 -12.54 -0.50 -10.15
N VAL A 82 -12.87 -1.44 -9.27
CA VAL A 82 -12.06 -1.79 -8.10
C VAL A 82 -11.70 -3.26 -8.21
N ALA A 83 -10.42 -3.56 -8.36
CA ALA A 83 -9.98 -4.92 -8.65
C ALA A 83 -8.59 -5.23 -8.04
N PRO A 84 -8.28 -6.50 -7.74
CA PRO A 84 -6.95 -6.91 -7.33
C PRO A 84 -5.90 -6.60 -8.40
N LEU A 85 -4.69 -6.31 -7.96
CA LEU A 85 -3.56 -6.02 -8.87
C LEU A 85 -3.33 -7.10 -9.93
N ALA A 86 -3.56 -8.35 -9.59
CA ALA A 86 -3.40 -9.48 -10.52
C ALA A 86 -4.29 -9.35 -11.77
N TYR A 87 -5.44 -8.68 -11.67
CA TYR A 87 -6.38 -8.48 -12.79
C TYR A 87 -5.95 -7.41 -13.77
N MET A 88 -4.88 -6.67 -13.47
CA MET A 88 -4.28 -5.69 -14.38
C MET A 88 -3.39 -6.34 -15.43
N ARG A 89 -3.00 -7.60 -15.24
CA ARG A 89 -2.09 -8.31 -16.15
C ARG A 89 -2.70 -8.46 -17.56
N GLY A 90 -1.88 -8.15 -18.58
CA GLY A 90 -2.29 -8.28 -20.00
C GLY A 90 -3.23 -7.17 -20.50
N ARG A 91 -3.54 -6.17 -19.67
CA ARG A 91 -4.40 -5.04 -20.04
C ARG A 91 -3.57 -3.83 -20.49
N THR A 92 -4.17 -2.96 -21.27
CA THR A 92 -3.72 -1.57 -21.49
C THR A 92 -4.82 -0.66 -20.93
N LEU A 93 -4.45 0.27 -20.07
CA LEU A 93 -5.38 1.10 -19.33
C LEU A 93 -5.33 2.52 -19.90
N ASP A 94 -6.10 2.75 -20.99
CA ASP A 94 -6.20 4.04 -21.65
C ASP A 94 -7.25 4.94 -20.99
N ASN A 95 -7.06 6.25 -21.10
CA ASN A 95 -8.01 7.30 -20.68
C ASN A 95 -8.55 7.06 -19.25
N SER A 96 -7.66 6.74 -18.35
CA SER A 96 -8.02 6.29 -16.98
C SER A 96 -7.21 7.00 -15.91
N PHE A 97 -7.85 7.30 -14.77
CA PHE A 97 -7.13 7.62 -13.55
C PHE A 97 -6.93 6.33 -12.76
N ILE A 98 -5.69 5.90 -12.61
CA ILE A 98 -5.34 4.60 -12.06
C ILE A 98 -4.67 4.79 -10.70
N ILE A 99 -5.14 4.09 -9.67
CA ILE A 99 -4.54 4.12 -8.34
C ILE A 99 -4.08 2.72 -7.96
N LEU A 100 -2.80 2.58 -7.65
CA LEU A 100 -2.26 1.42 -6.95
C LEU A 100 -2.03 1.80 -5.48
N ASP A 101 -2.87 1.26 -4.61
CA ASP A 101 -2.76 1.48 -3.17
C ASP A 101 -2.02 0.34 -2.47
N GLU A 102 -1.39 0.61 -1.31
CA GLU A 102 -0.55 -0.33 -0.53
C GLU A 102 0.59 -0.95 -1.35
N ALA A 103 1.20 -0.14 -2.20
CA ALA A 103 2.20 -0.58 -3.17
C ALA A 103 3.50 -1.12 -2.56
N GLN A 104 3.80 -0.80 -1.29
CA GLN A 104 4.94 -1.41 -0.56
C GLN A 104 4.83 -2.93 -0.49
N ASN A 105 3.64 -3.44 -0.65
CA ASN A 105 3.31 -4.86 -0.59
C ASN A 105 3.33 -5.54 -1.97
N THR A 106 3.81 -4.87 -3.00
CA THR A 106 4.09 -5.49 -4.30
C THR A 106 5.50 -6.06 -4.36
N THR A 107 5.69 -7.11 -5.15
CA THR A 107 7.04 -7.51 -5.57
C THR A 107 7.52 -6.59 -6.71
N PRO A 108 8.84 -6.52 -7.01
CA PRO A 108 9.36 -5.75 -8.15
C PRO A 108 8.75 -6.16 -9.49
N ALA A 109 8.45 -7.45 -9.68
CA ALA A 109 7.80 -7.97 -10.88
C ALA A 109 6.36 -7.48 -11.01
N GLN A 110 5.59 -7.46 -9.91
CA GLN A 110 4.22 -6.94 -9.88
C GLN A 110 4.19 -5.44 -10.13
N MET A 111 5.09 -4.66 -9.51
CA MET A 111 5.21 -3.22 -9.74
C MET A 111 5.54 -2.92 -11.21
N LYS A 112 6.53 -3.58 -11.78
CA LYS A 112 6.87 -3.44 -13.20
C LYS A 112 5.69 -3.81 -14.09
N MET A 113 5.03 -4.94 -13.80
CA MET A 113 3.83 -5.37 -14.53
C MET A 113 2.76 -4.28 -14.52
N PHE A 114 2.46 -3.69 -13.38
CA PHE A 114 1.47 -2.64 -13.24
C PHE A 114 1.85 -1.37 -14.01
N LEU A 115 3.04 -0.84 -13.80
CA LEU A 115 3.51 0.39 -14.43
C LEU A 115 3.55 0.30 -15.97
N THR A 116 3.73 -0.90 -16.51
CA THR A 116 3.68 -1.15 -17.96
C THR A 116 2.27 -1.31 -18.52
N ARG A 117 1.22 -1.11 -17.71
CA ARG A 117 -0.19 -1.12 -18.15
C ARG A 117 -0.72 0.28 -18.49
N ILE A 118 0.05 1.32 -18.19
CA ILE A 118 -0.35 2.71 -18.43
C ILE A 118 -0.54 2.91 -19.93
N GLY A 119 -1.74 3.32 -20.31
CA GLY A 119 -2.10 3.64 -21.68
C GLY A 119 -2.18 5.15 -21.92
N PHE A 120 -2.52 5.53 -23.15
CA PHE A 120 -2.61 6.93 -23.54
C PHE A 120 -3.72 7.68 -22.80
N GLY A 121 -3.46 8.94 -22.44
CA GLY A 121 -4.41 9.79 -21.72
C GLY A 121 -4.66 9.37 -20.29
N SER A 122 -3.84 8.49 -19.73
CA SER A 122 -4.00 8.01 -18.35
C SER A 122 -3.07 8.73 -17.38
N LYS A 123 -3.57 8.88 -16.14
CA LYS A 123 -2.82 9.37 -14.96
C LYS A 123 -2.70 8.22 -13.95
N VAL A 124 -1.54 8.09 -13.34
CA VAL A 124 -1.29 7.04 -12.34
C VAL A 124 -0.84 7.64 -11.03
N VAL A 125 -1.41 7.16 -9.94
CA VAL A 125 -0.96 7.45 -8.59
C VAL A 125 -0.63 6.14 -7.90
N VAL A 126 0.57 6.05 -7.34
CA VAL A 126 1.01 4.92 -6.52
C VAL A 126 1.14 5.40 -5.08
N THR A 127 0.38 4.80 -4.17
CA THR A 127 0.46 5.11 -2.74
C THR A 127 1.08 3.96 -1.96
N GLY A 128 1.78 4.29 -0.88
CA GLY A 128 2.39 3.25 -0.05
C GLY A 128 3.08 3.80 1.20
N ASP A 129 3.35 2.88 2.11
CA ASP A 129 4.11 3.10 3.34
C ASP A 129 5.31 2.15 3.39
N ALA A 130 6.51 2.68 3.20
CA ALA A 130 7.73 1.88 3.20
C ALA A 130 8.03 1.20 4.55
N THR A 131 7.36 1.63 5.64
CA THR A 131 7.53 1.05 6.98
C THR A 131 6.58 -0.11 7.27
N GLN A 132 5.47 -0.25 6.52
CA GLN A 132 4.43 -1.26 6.72
C GLN A 132 4.46 -2.30 5.59
N LYS A 133 5.49 -3.14 5.60
CA LYS A 133 5.65 -4.20 4.59
C LYS A 133 5.21 -5.54 5.17
N ASP A 134 4.22 -6.16 4.51
CA ASP A 134 3.70 -7.49 4.84
C ASP A 134 4.27 -8.58 3.92
N LEU A 135 5.31 -8.26 3.16
CA LEU A 135 6.02 -9.21 2.31
C LEU A 135 6.86 -10.21 3.12
N PRO A 136 7.10 -11.43 2.60
CA PRO A 136 8.04 -12.36 3.20
C PRO A 136 9.42 -11.72 3.47
N PRO A 137 10.13 -12.12 4.55
CA PRO A 137 11.34 -11.43 5.04
C PRO A 137 12.42 -11.15 3.99
N ASP A 138 12.60 -12.04 3.02
CA ASP A 138 13.65 -11.93 1.98
C ASP A 138 13.14 -11.31 0.67
N THR A 139 11.92 -10.82 0.64
CA THR A 139 11.30 -10.27 -0.56
C THR A 139 11.47 -8.76 -0.59
N LYS A 140 12.10 -8.25 -1.66
CA LYS A 140 12.21 -6.80 -1.89
C LYS A 140 10.84 -6.21 -2.24
N SER A 141 10.54 -5.05 -1.68
CA SER A 141 9.34 -4.29 -2.05
C SER A 141 9.49 -3.69 -3.46
N GLY A 142 8.44 -3.85 -4.26
CA GLY A 142 8.35 -3.23 -5.58
C GLY A 142 8.32 -1.71 -5.50
N LEU A 143 7.74 -1.14 -4.43
CA LEU A 143 7.76 0.30 -4.20
C LEU A 143 9.19 0.82 -3.98
N ASP A 144 10.00 0.15 -3.15
CA ASP A 144 11.40 0.58 -2.92
C ASP A 144 12.22 0.55 -4.21
N VAL A 145 12.03 -0.50 -5.01
CA VAL A 145 12.71 -0.61 -6.31
C VAL A 145 12.22 0.49 -7.26
N ALA A 146 10.91 0.74 -7.32
CA ALA A 146 10.34 1.80 -8.15
C ALA A 146 10.89 3.18 -7.78
N LEU A 147 10.93 3.52 -6.49
CA LEU A 147 11.49 4.78 -5.99
C LEU A 147 12.96 4.98 -6.40
N THR A 148 13.71 3.89 -6.55
CA THR A 148 15.11 3.93 -6.99
C THR A 148 15.22 4.09 -8.50
N VAL A 149 14.49 3.28 -9.27
CA VAL A 149 14.69 3.20 -10.73
C VAL A 149 13.95 4.28 -11.51
N LEU A 150 12.88 4.86 -10.91
CA LEU A 150 12.07 5.91 -11.55
C LEU A 150 12.51 7.33 -11.19
N LYS A 151 13.48 7.46 -10.29
CA LYS A 151 13.98 8.77 -9.87
C LYS A 151 14.61 9.51 -11.06
N GLY A 152 14.11 10.72 -11.32
CA GLY A 152 14.61 11.59 -12.39
C GLY A 152 14.07 11.28 -13.78
N ILE A 153 13.11 10.36 -13.91
CA ILE A 153 12.37 10.18 -15.16
C ILE A 153 11.39 11.35 -15.29
N GLU A 154 11.37 11.99 -16.46
CA GLU A 154 10.43 13.05 -16.79
C GLU A 154 8.98 12.56 -16.62
N ASP A 155 8.09 13.46 -16.22
CA ASP A 155 6.67 13.18 -15.91
C ASP A 155 6.39 12.26 -14.71
N ILE A 156 7.41 11.86 -13.94
CA ILE A 156 7.25 11.12 -12.71
C ILE A 156 7.56 12.00 -11.50
N GLY A 157 6.51 12.35 -10.73
CA GLY A 157 6.62 13.05 -9.46
C GLY A 157 6.68 12.09 -8.28
N ILE A 158 7.62 12.32 -7.35
CA ILE A 158 7.70 11.58 -6.08
C ILE A 158 7.38 12.55 -4.94
N CYS A 159 6.29 12.27 -4.22
CA CYS A 159 5.85 13.05 -3.07
C CYS A 159 6.03 12.24 -1.78
N GLU A 160 6.80 12.77 -0.84
CA GLU A 160 7.02 12.16 0.47
C GLU A 160 6.16 12.86 1.53
N LEU A 161 5.28 12.09 2.18
CA LEU A 161 4.55 12.50 3.36
C LEU A 161 5.29 12.01 4.61
N SER A 162 5.29 12.83 5.65
CA SER A 162 6.02 12.59 6.90
C SER A 162 5.07 12.42 8.10
N SER A 163 5.62 12.16 9.27
CA SER A 163 4.86 12.14 10.52
C SER A 163 4.16 13.47 10.84
N LYS A 164 4.61 14.58 10.26
CA LYS A 164 3.97 15.91 10.42
C LYS A 164 2.64 16.01 9.67
N ASP A 165 2.45 15.16 8.65
CA ASP A 165 1.26 15.13 7.81
C ASP A 165 0.18 14.18 8.34
N VAL A 166 0.44 13.52 9.49
CA VAL A 166 -0.49 12.58 10.10
C VAL A 166 -1.68 13.32 10.70
N VAL A 167 -2.88 13.02 10.20
CA VAL A 167 -4.16 13.52 10.74
C VAL A 167 -4.91 12.35 11.39
N ARG A 168 -4.92 12.33 12.70
CA ARG A 168 -5.56 11.27 13.49
C ARG A 168 -6.33 11.85 14.67
N HIS A 169 -7.34 11.10 15.12
CA HIS A 169 -7.99 11.41 16.38
C HIS A 169 -6.96 11.42 17.53
N PRO A 170 -6.96 12.42 18.44
CA PRO A 170 -5.94 12.56 19.48
C PRO A 170 -5.75 11.31 20.37
N LEU A 171 -6.83 10.57 20.62
CA LEU A 171 -6.76 9.31 21.37
C LEU A 171 -6.00 8.23 20.58
N VAL A 172 -6.27 8.11 19.27
CA VAL A 172 -5.58 7.13 18.41
C VAL A 172 -4.09 7.43 18.35
N GLN A 173 -3.69 8.69 18.27
CA GLN A 173 -2.27 9.07 18.31
C GLN A 173 -1.60 8.65 19.62
N ARG A 174 -2.29 8.84 20.77
CA ARG A 174 -1.76 8.39 22.08
C ARG A 174 -1.63 6.87 22.17
N ILE A 175 -2.57 6.14 21.60
CA ILE A 175 -2.51 4.67 21.54
C ILE A 175 -1.29 4.23 20.71
N VAL A 176 -1.12 4.76 19.50
CA VAL A 176 0.01 4.43 18.63
C VAL A 176 1.34 4.70 19.33
N ASN A 177 1.53 5.88 19.89
CA ASN A 177 2.74 6.24 20.63
C ASN A 177 3.04 5.28 21.80
N ALA A 178 1.99 4.80 22.49
CA ALA A 178 2.14 3.84 23.58
C ALA A 178 2.62 2.47 23.09
N TYR A 179 2.10 1.98 21.97
CA TYR A 179 2.55 0.72 21.36
C TYR A 179 3.97 0.84 20.82
N GLU A 180 4.33 1.90 20.11
CA GLU A 180 5.70 2.16 19.63
C GLU A 180 6.71 2.19 20.77
N ALA A 181 6.37 2.85 21.89
CA ALA A 181 7.21 2.87 23.08
C ALA A 181 7.38 1.48 23.72
N TYR A 182 6.35 0.66 23.69
CA TYR A 182 6.41 -0.72 24.17
C TYR A 182 7.30 -1.60 23.30
N GLU A 183 7.10 -1.55 21.99
CA GLU A 183 7.89 -2.32 21.01
C GLU A 183 9.38 -1.94 21.06
N LYS A 184 9.69 -0.65 21.17
CA LYS A 184 11.06 -0.18 21.33
C LYS A 184 11.71 -0.76 22.59
N LYS A 185 11.00 -0.78 23.73
CA LYS A 185 11.50 -1.39 24.97
C LYS A 185 11.77 -2.89 24.81
N GLN A 186 10.92 -3.60 24.06
CA GLN A 186 11.11 -5.03 23.78
C GLN A 186 12.36 -5.28 22.91
N LEU A 187 12.55 -4.48 21.88
CA LEU A 187 13.72 -4.56 20.99
C LEU A 187 15.01 -4.26 21.75
N ASP A 188 15.02 -3.22 22.60
CA ASP A 188 16.17 -2.86 23.42
C ASP A 188 16.50 -3.98 24.43
N ALA A 189 15.50 -4.57 25.06
CA ALA A 189 15.69 -5.69 25.98
C ALA A 189 16.22 -6.96 25.27
N ALA A 190 15.75 -7.25 24.07
CA ALA A 190 16.24 -8.37 23.25
C ALA A 190 17.68 -8.16 22.79
N SER A 191 18.05 -6.94 22.40
CA SER A 191 19.41 -6.58 22.00
C SER A 191 20.40 -6.68 23.16
N HIS A 192 20.02 -6.24 24.36
CA HIS A 192 20.83 -6.38 25.59
C HIS A 192 21.04 -7.86 25.97
N LYS A 193 20.00 -8.72 25.85
CA LYS A 193 20.14 -10.16 26.08
C LYS A 193 21.15 -10.78 25.11
N ARG A 194 21.03 -10.51 23.81
CA ARG A 194 21.96 -11.00 22.79
C ARG A 194 23.42 -10.58 23.07
N THR A 195 23.62 -9.31 23.43
CA THR A 195 24.96 -8.79 23.74
C THR A 195 25.58 -9.46 24.96
N ASN A 196 24.78 -9.70 26.00
CA ASN A 196 25.21 -10.38 27.21
C ASN A 196 25.52 -11.86 26.95
N ASP A 197 24.73 -12.56 26.15
CA ASP A 197 25.00 -13.95 25.76
C ASP A 197 26.28 -14.11 24.93
N ILE A 198 26.54 -13.17 24.04
CA ILE A 198 27.80 -13.13 23.26
C ILE A 198 29.00 -12.89 24.17
N ARG A 199 28.88 -11.96 25.13
CA ARG A 199 29.95 -11.70 26.13
C ARG A 199 30.22 -12.92 26.99
N ARG A 200 29.17 -13.61 27.48
CA ARG A 200 29.28 -14.83 28.26
C ARG A 200 29.97 -15.97 27.47
N LYS A 201 29.57 -16.18 26.22
CA LYS A 201 30.22 -17.20 25.35
C LYS A 201 31.69 -16.89 25.11
N LYS A 202 32.07 -15.64 24.89
CA LYS A 202 33.47 -15.24 24.71
C LYS A 202 34.31 -15.40 26.00
N GLN A 203 33.70 -15.19 27.17
CA GLN A 203 34.36 -15.39 28.44
C GLN A 203 34.61 -16.90 28.72
N VAL A 204 33.63 -17.76 28.48
CA VAL A 204 33.78 -19.20 28.63
C VAL A 204 34.83 -19.77 27.68
N ALA A 205 34.86 -19.33 26.41
CA ALA A 205 35.87 -19.75 25.47
C ALA A 205 37.32 -19.35 25.86
N LYS A 206 37.47 -18.22 26.59
CA LYS A 206 38.76 -17.78 27.12
C LYS A 206 39.26 -18.59 28.32
N TRP A 207 38.39 -19.31 29.02
CA TRP A 207 38.74 -20.17 30.18
C TRP A 207 39.05 -21.60 29.75
N GLN A 208 38.72 -21.97 28.50
CA GLN A 208 38.94 -23.31 27.93
C GLN A 208 40.16 -23.40 27.01
N ALA A 209 40.83 -22.29 26.76
CA ALA A 209 42.08 -22.17 26.01
C ALA A 209 43.28 -21.91 26.92
#